data_2b003c848cf30f5f2a3f5ffdfe5574da
#
_entry.id   2b003c848cf30f5f2a3f5ffdfe5574da
#
_cell.length_a   1.000
_cell.length_b   1.000
_cell.length_c   1.000
_cell.angle_alpha   90.00
_cell.angle_beta   90.00
_cell.angle_gamma   90.00
#
_symmetry.space_group_name_H-M   'P 1'
#
loop_
_entity.id
_entity.type
_entity.pdbx_description
1 polymer ?
#
loop_
_entity_poly.entity_id
_entity_poly.type
_entity_poly.pdbx_seq_one_letter_code
_entity_poly.pdbx_strand_id
1 'polypeptide(L)'
;HPNARGDLARLVARHPQDRLVIDRDTNSLDQLRASQGVITVNSAMGLEAFFFDKPVIVLGASYYGGLGRTRTADSIPALSSLLRQPWALDFDQAARDDLMDFLFSDFFVPEADLRAGRFDVAALVARHARHRALMDLA
;
A
#
# COMPACT_ATOMS: atom_id res chain seq x y z
N HIS A 1 11.21 -0.48 16.67
CA HIS A 1 11.64 -1.39 17.75
C HIS A 1 13.16 -1.46 17.73
N PRO A 2 13.88 -1.26 18.85
CA PRO A 2 15.36 -1.18 18.88
C PRO A 2 16.04 -2.43 18.31
N ASN A 3 15.42 -3.60 18.46
CA ASN A 3 15.98 -4.89 18.03
C ASN A 3 15.79 -5.17 16.51
N ALA A 4 14.82 -4.55 15.86
CA ALA A 4 14.53 -4.82 14.44
C ALA A 4 15.68 -4.42 13.49
N ARG A 5 16.48 -3.42 13.87
CA ARG A 5 17.63 -2.98 13.05
C ARG A 5 18.75 -4.01 12.99
N GLY A 6 19.04 -4.68 14.14
CA GLY A 6 20.05 -5.73 14.19
C GLY A 6 19.63 -6.99 13.45
N ASP A 7 18.35 -7.30 13.47
CA ASP A 7 17.80 -8.49 12.81
C ASP A 7 17.80 -8.37 11.28
N LEU A 8 17.49 -7.17 10.75
CA LEU A 8 17.59 -6.92 9.30
C LEU A 8 19.03 -7.00 8.79
N ALA A 9 19.99 -6.43 9.51
CA ALA A 9 21.40 -6.53 9.13
C ALA A 9 21.89 -7.99 9.12
N ARG A 10 21.46 -8.79 10.10
CA ARG A 10 21.76 -10.23 10.15
C ARG A 10 21.09 -11.00 9.00
N LEU A 11 19.87 -10.62 8.63
CA LEU A 11 19.18 -11.24 7.49
C LEU A 11 19.96 -11.00 6.20
N VAL A 12 20.33 -9.76 5.91
CA VAL A 12 21.13 -9.42 4.72
C VAL A 12 22.45 -10.19 4.72
N ALA A 13 23.14 -10.26 5.86
CA ALA A 13 24.42 -10.98 5.97
C ALA A 13 24.30 -12.50 5.73
N ARG A 14 23.13 -13.10 6.00
CA ARG A 14 22.85 -14.53 5.72
C ARG A 14 22.51 -14.81 4.25
N HIS A 15 22.16 -13.79 3.49
CA HIS A 15 21.70 -13.91 2.10
C HIS A 15 22.51 -13.00 1.15
N PRO A 16 23.84 -13.14 1.11
CA PRO A 16 24.70 -12.24 0.33
C PRO A 16 24.47 -12.35 -1.18
N GLN A 17 23.92 -13.48 -1.67
CA GLN A 17 23.61 -13.71 -3.09
C GLN A 17 22.26 -13.09 -3.52
N ASP A 18 21.40 -12.72 -2.58
CA ASP A 18 20.01 -12.33 -2.90
C ASP A 18 19.85 -10.85 -3.21
N ARG A 19 20.95 -10.11 -3.31
CA ARG A 19 20.93 -8.65 -3.58
C ARG A 19 20.01 -7.86 -2.65
N LEU A 20 19.95 -8.25 -1.38
CA LEU A 20 19.18 -7.54 -0.37
C LEU A 20 19.91 -6.27 0.04
N VAL A 21 19.23 -5.15 -0.03
CA VAL A 21 19.77 -3.84 0.37
C VAL A 21 18.86 -3.24 1.43
N ILE A 22 19.45 -2.75 2.52
CA ILE A 22 18.75 -1.92 3.49
C ILE A 22 19.04 -0.48 3.12
N ASP A 23 18.11 0.13 2.41
CA ASP A 23 18.17 1.54 2.05
C ASP A 23 17.50 2.38 3.15
N ARG A 24 18.20 3.38 3.65
CA ARG A 24 17.74 4.30 4.70
C ARG A 24 17.90 5.75 4.32
N ASP A 25 18.62 6.00 3.25
CA ASP A 25 19.08 7.33 2.87
C ASP A 25 18.28 7.87 1.68
N THR A 26 17.76 6.99 0.83
CA THR A 26 16.95 7.38 -0.31
C THR A 26 15.54 7.79 0.13
N ASN A 27 15.06 8.89 -0.40
CA ASN A 27 13.69 9.33 -0.18
C ASN A 27 12.68 8.27 -0.67
N SER A 28 11.60 8.06 0.08
CA SER A 28 10.60 7.03 -0.23
C SER A 28 9.96 7.18 -1.61
N LEU A 29 9.72 8.41 -2.07
CA LEU A 29 9.16 8.66 -3.40
C LEU A 29 10.15 8.31 -4.51
N ASP A 30 11.45 8.51 -4.29
CA ASP A 30 12.49 8.13 -5.25
C ASP A 30 12.66 6.61 -5.29
N GLN A 31 12.54 5.93 -4.14
CA GLN A 31 12.47 4.47 -4.09
C GLN A 31 11.26 3.94 -4.87
N LEU A 32 10.07 4.54 -4.69
CA LEU A 32 8.88 4.17 -5.44
C LEU A 32 9.05 4.35 -6.94
N ARG A 33 9.59 5.47 -7.38
CA ARG A 33 9.87 5.72 -8.81
C ARG A 33 10.78 4.67 -9.41
N ALA A 34 11.85 4.31 -8.69
CA ALA A 34 12.85 3.35 -9.16
C ALA A 34 12.39 1.88 -9.05
N SER A 35 11.38 1.58 -8.23
CA SER A 35 10.92 0.21 -8.00
C SER A 35 10.09 -0.34 -9.17
N GLN A 36 10.03 -1.67 -9.27
CA GLN A 36 9.07 -2.37 -10.14
C GLN A 36 7.74 -2.64 -9.45
N GLY A 37 7.70 -2.57 -8.12
CA GLY A 37 6.51 -2.79 -7.32
C GLY A 37 6.84 -2.71 -5.83
N VAL A 38 5.81 -2.82 -5.00
CA VAL A 38 5.91 -2.67 -3.55
C VAL A 38 5.35 -3.90 -2.84
N ILE A 39 6.05 -4.35 -1.81
CA ILE A 39 5.55 -5.34 -0.87
C ILE A 39 5.46 -4.66 0.50
N THR A 40 4.30 -4.70 1.09
CA THR A 40 4.06 -4.04 2.38
C THR A 40 3.08 -4.82 3.25
N VAL A 41 3.09 -4.58 4.55
CA VAL A 41 2.07 -5.11 5.45
C VAL A 41 0.82 -4.23 5.40
N ASN A 42 0.94 -2.94 5.76
CA ASN A 42 -0.16 -1.98 5.78
C ASN A 42 0.32 -0.51 5.72
N SER A 43 1.51 -0.28 5.15
CA SER A 43 2.10 1.05 5.06
C SER A 43 1.36 1.93 4.05
N ALA A 44 1.25 3.23 4.34
CA ALA A 44 0.79 4.25 3.40
C ALA A 44 1.61 4.26 2.09
N MET A 45 2.86 3.83 2.12
CA MET A 45 3.71 3.68 0.94
C MET A 45 3.09 2.75 -0.11
N GLY A 46 2.30 1.75 0.30
CA GLY A 46 1.54 0.90 -0.64
C GLY A 46 0.47 1.69 -1.38
N LEU A 47 -0.19 2.65 -0.73
CA LEU A 47 -1.12 3.56 -1.39
C LEU A 47 -0.38 4.57 -2.28
N GLU A 48 0.73 5.12 -1.80
CA GLU A 48 1.57 6.06 -2.56
C GLU A 48 2.11 5.42 -3.84
N ALA A 49 2.32 4.10 -3.84
CA ALA A 49 2.77 3.36 -5.02
C ALA A 49 1.80 3.48 -6.23
N PHE A 50 0.51 3.70 -5.98
CA PHE A 50 -0.48 3.90 -7.04
C PHE A 50 -0.26 5.21 -7.82
N PHE A 51 0.31 6.24 -7.20
CA PHE A 51 0.69 7.47 -7.91
C PHE A 51 1.81 7.27 -8.94
N PHE A 52 2.53 6.15 -8.82
CA PHE A 52 3.64 5.78 -9.70
C PHE A 52 3.31 4.54 -10.54
N ASP A 53 2.05 4.17 -10.64
CA ASP A 53 1.55 3.00 -11.40
C ASP A 53 2.25 1.69 -10.99
N LYS A 54 2.62 1.56 -9.70
CA LYS A 54 3.33 0.37 -9.21
C LYS A 54 2.36 -0.66 -8.64
N PRO A 55 2.53 -1.95 -8.98
CA PRO A 55 1.79 -3.03 -8.37
C PRO A 55 2.17 -3.17 -6.88
N VAL A 56 1.20 -3.58 -6.08
CA VAL A 56 1.37 -3.72 -4.63
C VAL A 56 0.97 -5.12 -4.16
N ILE A 57 1.85 -5.76 -3.42
CA ILE A 57 1.53 -6.99 -2.67
C ILE A 57 1.38 -6.60 -1.20
N VAL A 58 0.22 -6.92 -0.63
CA VAL A 58 -0.11 -6.65 0.77
C VAL A 58 0.04 -7.96 1.56
N LEU A 59 0.81 -7.92 2.64
CA LEU A 59 1.05 -9.07 3.53
C LEU A 59 0.14 -9.09 4.76
N GLY A 60 -0.84 -8.18 4.82
CA GLY A 60 -1.74 -8.04 5.95
C GLY A 60 -3.01 -7.29 5.57
N ALA A 61 -3.85 -7.00 6.56
CA ALA A 61 -5.02 -6.18 6.36
C ALA A 61 -4.63 -4.72 6.16
N SER A 62 -5.00 -4.13 5.03
CA SER A 62 -4.87 -2.70 4.77
C SER A 62 -6.19 -2.16 4.21
N TYR A 63 -6.46 -0.89 4.45
CA TYR A 63 -7.70 -0.25 3.99
C TYR A 63 -7.79 -0.09 2.47
N TYR A 64 -6.69 -0.26 1.77
CA TYR A 64 -6.60 -0.27 0.30
C TYR A 64 -6.38 -1.68 -0.27
N GLY A 65 -6.33 -2.71 0.58
CA GLY A 65 -6.18 -4.10 0.17
C GLY A 65 -7.46 -4.64 -0.49
N GLY A 66 -7.32 -5.43 -1.53
CA GLY A 66 -8.46 -6.04 -2.22
C GLY A 66 -9.19 -5.14 -3.23
N LEU A 67 -8.82 -3.87 -3.35
CA LEU A 67 -9.48 -2.91 -4.26
C LEU A 67 -8.94 -2.99 -5.70
N GLY A 68 -8.79 -4.18 -6.24
CA GLY A 68 -8.43 -4.43 -7.64
C GLY A 68 -6.96 -4.12 -8.05
N ARG A 69 -6.22 -3.41 -7.20
CA ARG A 69 -4.84 -2.94 -7.43
C ARG A 69 -3.81 -3.68 -6.64
N THR A 70 -4.27 -4.32 -5.59
CA THR A 70 -3.42 -5.06 -4.69
C THR A 70 -3.61 -6.55 -4.88
N ARG A 71 -2.54 -7.29 -4.67
CA ARG A 71 -2.60 -8.73 -4.43
C ARG A 71 -2.32 -8.96 -2.96
N THR A 72 -3.15 -9.74 -2.31
CA THR A 72 -2.96 -10.10 -0.92
C THR A 72 -2.25 -11.45 -0.82
N ALA A 73 -1.20 -11.50 -0.01
CA ALA A 73 -0.55 -12.73 0.37
C ALA A 73 -0.77 -12.96 1.87
N ASP A 74 -1.63 -13.88 2.21
CA ASP A 74 -1.97 -14.26 3.58
C ASP A 74 -1.05 -15.35 4.16
N SER A 75 -0.18 -15.89 3.31
CA SER A 75 0.74 -16.95 3.67
C SER A 75 2.06 -16.87 2.88
N ILE A 76 3.11 -17.50 3.39
CA ILE A 76 4.41 -17.59 2.69
C ILE A 76 4.29 -18.32 1.34
N PRO A 77 3.54 -19.43 1.21
CA PRO A 77 3.31 -20.05 -0.10
C PRO A 77 2.61 -19.11 -1.09
N ALA A 78 1.59 -18.35 -0.65
CA ALA A 78 0.91 -17.38 -1.49
C ALA A 78 1.86 -16.27 -1.96
N LEU A 79 2.67 -15.70 -1.05
CA LEU A 79 3.69 -14.72 -1.39
C LEU A 79 4.69 -15.30 -2.40
N SER A 80 5.20 -16.50 -2.16
CA SER A 80 6.14 -17.17 -3.07
C SER A 80 5.55 -17.39 -4.46
N SER A 81 4.26 -17.71 -4.54
CA SER A 81 3.55 -17.85 -5.81
C SER A 81 3.47 -16.54 -6.57
N LEU A 82 3.10 -15.45 -5.88
CA LEU A 82 3.02 -14.10 -6.46
C LEU A 82 4.38 -13.60 -6.95
N LEU A 83 5.44 -13.87 -6.20
CA LEU A 83 6.80 -13.44 -6.55
C LEU A 83 7.41 -14.20 -7.74
N ARG A 84 6.90 -15.40 -8.05
CA ARG A 84 7.33 -16.16 -9.25
C ARG A 84 6.65 -15.70 -10.53
N GLN A 85 5.54 -15.01 -10.41
CA GLN A 85 4.89 -14.37 -11.56
C GLN A 85 5.70 -13.12 -11.90
N PRO A 86 5.94 -12.82 -13.19
CA PRO A 86 6.50 -11.53 -13.54
C PRO A 86 5.61 -10.44 -12.95
N TRP A 87 6.21 -9.34 -12.52
CA TRP A 87 5.51 -8.18 -11.98
C TRP A 87 4.53 -7.50 -12.96
N ALA A 88 4.34 -8.08 -14.16
CA ALA A 88 3.18 -7.87 -15.00
C ALA A 88 1.90 -8.36 -14.28
N LEU A 89 1.70 -7.88 -13.07
CA LEU A 89 0.39 -7.79 -12.50
C LEU A 89 -0.33 -6.77 -13.37
N ASP A 90 -1.30 -7.23 -14.16
CA ASP A 90 -2.11 -6.39 -15.01
C ASP A 90 -2.55 -5.17 -14.21
N PHE A 91 -1.90 -4.04 -14.52
CA PHE A 91 -2.20 -2.80 -13.84
C PHE A 91 -3.45 -2.24 -14.47
N ASP A 92 -4.60 -2.48 -13.88
CA ASP A 92 -5.87 -1.93 -14.32
C ASP A 92 -5.95 -0.43 -13.99
N GLN A 93 -5.64 0.41 -14.93
CA GLN A 93 -5.65 1.86 -14.82
C GLN A 93 -7.01 2.39 -14.36
N ALA A 94 -8.11 1.87 -14.89
CA ALA A 94 -9.44 2.33 -14.57
C ALA A 94 -9.77 2.11 -13.08
N ALA A 95 -9.53 0.91 -12.55
CA ALA A 95 -9.76 0.66 -11.14
C ALA A 95 -8.79 1.43 -10.22
N ARG A 96 -7.58 1.82 -10.70
CA ARG A 96 -6.71 2.76 -9.97
C ARG A 96 -7.35 4.14 -9.91
N ASP A 97 -7.85 4.64 -11.02
CA ASP A 97 -8.46 5.96 -11.12
C ASP A 97 -9.72 6.03 -10.25
N ASP A 98 -10.59 5.02 -10.30
CA ASP A 98 -11.76 4.90 -9.44
C ASP A 98 -11.38 4.90 -7.94
N LEU A 99 -10.32 4.17 -7.55
CA LEU A 99 -9.83 4.19 -6.17
C LEU A 99 -9.32 5.56 -5.77
N MET A 100 -8.56 6.23 -6.63
CA MET A 100 -8.02 7.55 -6.34
C MET A 100 -9.13 8.60 -6.23
N ASP A 101 -10.11 8.57 -7.13
CA ASP A 101 -11.28 9.44 -7.07
C ASP A 101 -12.05 9.22 -5.77
N PHE A 102 -12.30 7.98 -5.37
CA PHE A 102 -12.90 7.65 -4.10
C PHE A 102 -12.11 8.19 -2.91
N LEU A 103 -10.79 7.98 -2.88
CA LEU A 103 -9.96 8.43 -1.78
C LEU A 103 -9.96 9.95 -1.62
N PHE A 104 -9.87 10.69 -2.73
CA PHE A 104 -9.82 12.14 -2.69
C PHE A 104 -11.18 12.81 -2.54
N SER A 105 -12.24 12.21 -3.07
CA SER A 105 -13.57 12.80 -3.02
C SER A 105 -14.34 12.41 -1.75
N ASP A 106 -14.15 11.19 -1.28
CA ASP A 106 -14.99 10.60 -0.23
C ASP A 106 -14.24 10.17 1.03
N PHE A 107 -12.99 9.76 0.93
CA PHE A 107 -12.29 9.18 2.08
C PHE A 107 -11.45 10.19 2.84
N PHE A 108 -10.63 10.97 2.15
CA PHE A 108 -9.77 11.95 2.79
C PHE A 108 -10.46 13.29 3.01
N VAL A 109 -10.05 13.97 4.06
CA VAL A 109 -10.40 15.38 4.29
C VAL A 109 -9.21 16.23 3.83
N PRO A 110 -9.39 17.20 2.92
CA PRO A 110 -8.33 18.10 2.51
C PRO A 110 -7.69 18.82 3.70
N GLU A 111 -6.37 18.90 3.74
CA GLU A 111 -5.66 19.54 4.85
C GLU A 111 -6.12 20.99 5.08
N ALA A 112 -6.39 21.73 4.01
CA ALA A 112 -6.90 23.09 4.08
C ALA A 112 -8.25 23.17 4.79
N ASP A 113 -9.13 22.20 4.59
CA ASP A 113 -10.43 22.13 5.26
C ASP A 113 -10.30 21.71 6.71
N LEU A 114 -9.39 20.77 6.98
CA LEU A 114 -9.07 20.35 8.35
C LEU A 114 -8.51 21.54 9.16
N ARG A 115 -7.54 22.27 8.62
CA ARG A 115 -6.94 23.45 9.26
C ARG A 115 -7.95 24.59 9.48
N ALA A 116 -8.89 24.74 8.58
CA ALA A 116 -9.93 25.78 8.67
C ALA A 116 -11.16 25.33 9.49
N GLY A 117 -11.17 24.13 10.01
CA GLY A 117 -12.34 23.58 10.73
C GLY A 117 -13.56 23.36 9.82
N ARG A 118 -13.39 23.35 8.50
CA ARG A 118 -14.46 23.16 7.52
C ARG A 118 -14.68 21.69 7.20
N PHE A 119 -14.96 20.88 8.20
CA PHE A 119 -15.36 19.49 7.99
C PHE A 119 -16.43 19.08 8.98
N ASP A 120 -17.34 18.26 8.51
CA ASP A 120 -18.41 17.68 9.32
C ASP A 120 -18.02 16.26 9.75
N VAL A 121 -17.71 16.10 11.04
CA VAL A 121 -17.34 14.81 11.61
C VAL A 121 -18.45 13.78 11.48
N ALA A 122 -19.72 14.20 11.64
CA ALA A 122 -20.86 13.28 11.54
C ALA A 122 -21.04 12.78 10.10
N ALA A 123 -20.88 13.67 9.12
CA ALA A 123 -20.89 13.29 7.71
C ALA A 123 -19.72 12.38 7.34
N LEU A 124 -18.53 12.62 7.90
CA LEU A 124 -17.37 11.77 7.71
C LEU A 124 -17.59 10.35 8.26
N VAL A 125 -18.10 10.25 9.50
CA VAL A 125 -18.41 8.96 10.14
C VAL A 125 -19.49 8.21 9.35
N ALA A 126 -20.55 8.88 8.92
CA ALA A 126 -21.61 8.28 8.12
C ALA A 126 -21.12 7.78 6.76
N ARG A 127 -20.19 8.49 6.13
CA ARG A 127 -19.55 8.12 4.88
C ARG A 127 -18.69 6.86 5.04
N HIS A 128 -17.85 6.82 6.07
CA HIS A 128 -17.03 5.64 6.38
C HIS A 128 -17.86 4.42 6.74
N ALA A 129 -18.97 4.60 7.46
CA ALA A 129 -19.89 3.50 7.77
C ALA A 129 -20.52 2.88 6.52
N ARG A 130 -20.94 3.72 5.54
CA ARG A 130 -21.46 3.23 4.25
C ARG A 130 -20.42 2.44 3.45
N HIS A 131 -19.19 2.93 3.40
CA HIS A 131 -18.11 2.23 2.69
C HIS A 131 -17.75 0.90 3.33
N ARG A 132 -17.72 0.86 4.66
CA ARG A 132 -17.51 -0.39 5.39
C ARG A 132 -18.59 -1.43 5.06
N ALA A 133 -19.84 -1.03 5.02
CA ALA A 133 -20.94 -1.92 4.64
C ALA A 133 -20.81 -2.45 3.20
N LEU A 134 -20.29 -1.65 2.27
CA LEU A 134 -20.02 -2.10 0.89
C LEU A 134 -18.84 -3.08 0.82
N MET A 135 -17.83 -2.90 1.62
CA MET A 135 -16.66 -3.81 1.70
C MET A 135 -17.02 -5.17 2.34
N ASP A 136 -17.96 -5.18 3.28
CA ASP A 136 -18.42 -6.42 3.94
C ASP A 136 -19.36 -7.24 3.02
N LEU A 137 -19.82 -6.68 1.90
CA LEU A 137 -20.68 -7.34 0.90
C LEU A 137 -19.90 -7.88 -0.32
N ALA A 138 -18.63 -7.59 -0.44
CA ALA A 138 -17.75 -8.00 -1.54
C ALA A 138 -16.86 -9.19 -1.14
#